data_7a4e8bf05377df39c062bef312c1e538
#
_entry.id   7a4e8bf05377df39c062bef312c1e538
#
_cell.length_a   1.000
_cell.length_b   1.000
_cell.length_c   1.000
_cell.angle_alpha   90.00
_cell.angle_beta   90.00
_cell.angle_gamma   90.00
#
_symmetry.space_group_name_H-M   'P 1'
#
loop_
_entity.id
_entity.type
_entity.pdbx_description
1 polymer ?
#
loop_
_entity_poly.entity_id
_entity_poly.type
_entity_poly.pdbx_seq_one_letter_code
_entity_poly.pdbx_strand_id
1 'polypeptide(L)'
;MESSFASSIENPVIEQETRTAEELDLPWQVVVHNDPVNLMSYVTMVFQKVFGLTKEKAEKHMLEVHQLGRSILWSGMRERAELYVQQLHGYLLLATVERTN
;
A
#
# COMPACT_ATOMS: atom_id res chain seq x y z
N MET A 1 33.62 -19.19 -19.75
CA MET A 1 33.47 -18.81 -19.58
C MET A 1 33.07 -18.70 -19.49
N GLU A 2 32.75 -18.50 -19.19
CA GLU A 2 32.36 -18.14 -19.04
C GLU A 2 31.82 -17.80 -18.68
N SER A 3 31.87 -17.90 -18.61
CA SER A 3 31.42 -17.40 -18.31
C SER A 3 30.92 -17.19 -17.97
N SER A 4 30.93 -17.24 -17.87
CA SER A 4 30.63 -16.84 -17.64
C SER A 4 30.18 -16.74 -17.37
N PHE A 5 30.13 -16.87 -17.31
CA PHE A 5 29.86 -16.64 -17.20
C PHE A 5 29.46 -16.43 -16.79
N ALA A 6 29.81 -16.65 -16.80
CA ALA A 6 29.60 -16.21 -16.38
C ALA A 6 29.19 -16.04 -15.88
N SER A 7 29.35 -16.31 -15.77
CA SER A 7 29.13 -15.91 -15.32
C SER A 7 28.74 -15.72 -14.86
N SER A 8 28.92 -15.89 -14.85
CA SER A 8 28.68 -15.42 -14.41
C SER A 8 28.36 -15.29 -13.99
N ILE A 9 28.56 -15.53 -13.97
CA ILE A 9 28.31 -15.14 -13.57
C ILE A 9 28.07 -15.17 -13.02
N GLU A 10 28.26 -15.45 -12.71
CA GLU A 10 27.96 -15.24 -12.33
C GLU A 10 27.44 -15.01 -11.75
N ASN A 11 27.59 -15.68 -11.00
CA ASN A 11 27.24 -14.69 -10.83
C ASN A 11 26.39 -14.03 -9.77
N PRO A 12 26.75 -13.28 -8.69
CA PRO A 12 26.03 -12.56 -7.68
C PRO A 12 25.11 -11.50 -8.23
N VAL A 13 25.47 -10.98 -9.36
CA VAL A 13 24.63 -10.02 -10.05
C VAL A 13 23.27 -10.65 -10.38
N ILE A 14 23.31 -11.89 -10.80
CA ILE A 14 22.10 -12.61 -11.14
C ILE A 14 21.22 -12.77 -9.92
N GLU A 15 21.83 -13.04 -8.78
CA GLU A 15 21.06 -13.18 -7.55
C GLU A 15 20.38 -11.88 -7.18
N GLN A 16 21.07 -10.77 -7.35
CA GLN A 16 20.48 -9.48 -7.04
C GLN A 16 19.31 -9.18 -7.95
N GLU A 17 19.44 -9.53 -9.22
CA GLU A 17 18.36 -9.31 -10.16
C GLU A 17 17.14 -10.14 -9.78
N THR A 18 17.37 -11.39 -9.38
CA THR A 18 16.28 -12.24 -8.96
C THR A 18 15.55 -11.66 -7.75
N ARG A 19 16.33 -11.22 -6.76
CA ARG A 19 15.75 -10.63 -5.58
C ARG A 19 14.98 -9.37 -5.92
N THR A 20 15.50 -8.54 -6.82
CA THR A 20 14.82 -7.33 -7.24
C THR A 20 13.48 -7.67 -7.90
N ALA A 21 13.48 -8.68 -8.74
CA ALA A 21 12.24 -9.10 -9.39
C ALA A 21 11.22 -9.54 -8.35
N GLU A 22 11.67 -10.28 -7.34
CA GLU A 22 10.76 -10.68 -6.28
C GLU A 22 10.20 -9.48 -5.53
N GLU A 23 11.05 -8.49 -5.28
CA GLU A 23 10.58 -7.28 -4.61
C GLU A 23 9.55 -6.55 -5.44
N LEU A 24 9.74 -6.51 -6.75
CA LEU A 24 8.80 -5.86 -7.63
C LEU A 24 7.44 -6.57 -7.66
N ASP A 25 7.44 -7.87 -7.39
CA ASP A 25 6.22 -8.64 -7.36
C ASP A 25 5.45 -8.45 -6.06
N LEU A 26 6.09 -7.92 -5.03
CA LEU A 26 5.40 -7.67 -3.76
C LEU A 26 4.53 -6.43 -3.88
N PRO A 27 3.29 -6.52 -3.42
CA PRO A 27 2.40 -5.38 -3.52
C PRO A 27 2.79 -4.26 -2.57
N TRP A 28 2.38 -3.08 -2.93
CA TRP A 28 2.45 -1.90 -2.09
C TRP A 28 1.08 -1.70 -1.45
N GLN A 29 1.06 -1.19 -0.26
CA GLN A 29 -0.17 -1.05 0.51
C GLN A 29 -0.49 0.41 0.75
N VAL A 30 -1.78 0.72 0.67
CA VAL A 30 -2.30 2.02 1.09
C VAL A 30 -2.80 1.85 2.51
N VAL A 31 -2.16 2.54 3.44
CA VAL A 31 -2.47 2.42 4.86
C VAL A 31 -3.00 3.76 5.35
N VAL A 32 -4.16 3.72 6.01
CA VAL A 32 -4.74 4.92 6.64
C VAL A 32 -4.53 4.80 8.14
N HIS A 33 -4.07 5.89 8.72
CA HIS A 33 -3.73 5.95 10.14
C HIS A 33 -4.75 6.75 10.91
N ASN A 34 -4.89 6.44 12.18
CA ASN A 34 -5.84 7.13 13.03
C ASN A 34 -5.50 8.60 13.15
N ASP A 35 -6.53 9.43 13.02
CA ASP A 35 -6.41 10.88 13.15
C ASP A 35 -7.59 11.33 13.99
N PRO A 36 -7.35 11.78 15.22
CA PRO A 36 -8.45 12.15 16.11
C PRO A 36 -9.25 13.37 15.65
N VAL A 37 -8.75 14.07 14.64
CA VAL A 37 -9.44 15.26 14.14
C VAL A 37 -10.65 14.91 13.29
N ASN A 38 -10.58 13.80 12.55
CA ASN A 38 -11.63 13.46 11.58
C ASN A 38 -12.74 12.65 12.24
N LEU A 39 -13.99 12.98 11.90
CA LEU A 39 -15.14 12.22 12.38
C LEU A 39 -15.19 10.86 11.72
N MET A 40 -15.65 9.86 12.47
CA MET A 40 -15.73 8.49 11.94
C MET A 40 -16.62 8.39 10.72
N SER A 41 -17.77 9.09 10.74
CA SER A 41 -18.69 9.05 9.59
C SER A 41 -18.04 9.68 8.36
N TYR A 42 -17.25 10.71 8.54
CA TYR A 42 -16.51 11.32 7.45
C TYR A 42 -15.51 10.34 6.84
N VAL A 43 -14.77 9.63 7.69
CA VAL A 43 -13.78 8.67 7.22
C VAL A 43 -14.46 7.55 6.44
N THR A 44 -15.58 7.05 6.93
CA THR A 44 -16.36 6.03 6.21
C THR A 44 -16.75 6.53 4.83
N MET A 45 -17.26 7.74 4.76
CA MET A 45 -17.68 8.33 3.48
C MET A 45 -16.49 8.44 2.51
N VAL A 46 -15.34 8.88 3.01
CA VAL A 46 -14.15 9.01 2.17
C VAL A 46 -13.73 7.64 1.62
N PHE A 47 -13.75 6.60 2.45
CA PHE A 47 -13.39 5.26 1.99
C PHE A 47 -14.33 4.78 0.89
N GLN A 48 -15.62 5.05 1.02
CA GLN A 48 -16.55 4.71 -0.03
C GLN A 48 -16.26 5.47 -1.31
N LYS A 49 -15.95 6.74 -1.17
CA LYS A 49 -15.74 7.61 -2.33
C LYS A 49 -14.45 7.27 -3.08
N VAL A 50 -13.38 7.05 -2.35
CA VAL A 50 -12.06 6.85 -2.95
C VAL A 50 -11.91 5.43 -3.49
N PHE A 51 -12.38 4.43 -2.75
CA PHE A 51 -12.14 3.03 -3.10
C PHE A 51 -13.38 2.33 -3.65
N GLY A 52 -14.53 2.99 -3.67
CA GLY A 52 -15.75 2.38 -4.17
C GLY A 52 -16.26 1.26 -3.29
N LEU A 53 -15.98 1.31 -1.99
CA LEU A 53 -16.38 0.25 -1.08
C LEU A 53 -17.85 0.35 -0.72
N THR A 54 -18.43 -0.80 -0.37
CA THR A 54 -19.75 -0.80 0.26
C THR A 54 -19.66 -0.11 1.61
N LYS A 55 -20.82 0.31 2.13
CA LYS A 55 -20.84 0.95 3.43
C LYS A 55 -20.30 0.02 4.51
N GLU A 56 -20.67 -1.25 4.46
CA GLU A 56 -20.22 -2.22 5.45
C GLU A 56 -18.69 -2.36 5.43
N LYS A 57 -18.12 -2.47 4.24
CA LYS A 57 -16.66 -2.61 4.14
C LYS A 57 -15.95 -1.34 4.56
N ALA A 58 -16.50 -0.20 4.17
CA ALA A 58 -15.91 1.07 4.56
C ALA A 58 -15.95 1.25 6.07
N GLU A 59 -17.04 0.87 6.70
CA GLU A 59 -17.16 0.96 8.16
C GLU A 59 -16.19 0.01 8.85
N LYS A 60 -15.98 -1.17 8.29
CA LYS A 60 -15.03 -2.11 8.86
C LYS A 60 -13.63 -1.51 8.88
N HIS A 61 -13.21 -0.93 7.76
CA HIS A 61 -11.89 -0.30 7.70
C HIS A 61 -11.81 0.92 8.62
N MET A 62 -12.88 1.70 8.69
CA MET A 62 -12.92 2.85 9.58
C MET A 62 -12.74 2.43 11.03
N LEU A 63 -13.41 1.34 11.43
CA LEU A 63 -13.28 0.83 12.79
C LEU A 63 -11.86 0.31 13.05
N GLU A 64 -11.23 -0.32 12.05
CA GLU A 64 -9.83 -0.74 12.20
C GLU A 64 -8.93 0.46 12.45
N VAL A 65 -9.12 1.52 11.68
CA VAL A 65 -8.34 2.74 11.89
C VAL A 65 -8.53 3.27 13.29
N HIS A 66 -9.79 3.33 13.73
CA HIS A 66 -10.14 3.92 15.02
C HIS A 66 -9.66 3.06 16.18
N GLN A 67 -9.85 1.74 16.09
CA GLN A 67 -9.59 0.84 17.21
C GLN A 67 -8.16 0.30 17.22
N LEU A 68 -7.59 0.03 16.04
CA LEU A 68 -6.27 -0.57 15.92
C LEU A 68 -5.20 0.44 15.52
N GLY A 69 -5.60 1.65 15.19
CA GLY A 69 -4.66 2.71 14.82
C GLY A 69 -4.35 2.79 13.34
N ARG A 70 -4.70 1.77 12.56
CA ARG A 70 -4.43 1.78 11.13
C ARG A 70 -5.24 0.70 10.44
N SER A 71 -5.43 0.87 9.13
CA SER A 71 -6.07 -0.14 8.30
C SER A 71 -5.46 -0.11 6.91
N ILE A 72 -5.33 -1.30 6.31
CA ILE A 72 -4.83 -1.43 4.94
C ILE A 72 -6.03 -1.39 4.01
N LEU A 73 -6.16 -0.31 3.25
CA LEU A 73 -7.33 -0.10 2.40
C LEU A 73 -7.20 -0.73 1.03
N TRP A 74 -5.97 -0.90 0.56
CA TRP A 74 -5.75 -1.34 -0.81
C TRP A 74 -4.33 -1.86 -0.95
N SER A 75 -4.13 -2.81 -1.85
CA SER A 75 -2.81 -3.35 -2.18
C SER A 75 -2.68 -3.48 -3.67
N GLY A 76 -1.49 -3.23 -4.18
CA GLY A 76 -1.23 -3.36 -5.61
C GLY A 76 0.04 -2.66 -6.01
N MET A 77 0.07 -2.15 -7.23
CA MET A 77 1.24 -1.51 -7.77
C MET A 77 1.50 -0.18 -7.08
N ARG A 78 2.78 0.14 -6.94
CA ARG A 78 3.21 1.34 -6.22
C ARG A 78 2.58 2.61 -6.78
N GLU A 79 2.59 2.73 -8.09
CA GLU A 79 2.10 3.94 -8.74
C GLU A 79 0.65 4.21 -8.38
N ARG A 80 -0.16 3.15 -8.41
CA ARG A 80 -1.56 3.26 -8.07
C ARG A 80 -1.74 3.55 -6.59
N ALA A 81 -0.92 2.92 -5.75
CA ALA A 81 -0.97 3.18 -4.32
C ALA A 81 -0.69 4.65 -4.02
N GLU A 82 0.29 5.23 -4.70
CA GLU A 82 0.62 6.64 -4.49
C GLU A 82 -0.51 7.55 -4.90
N LEU A 83 -1.21 7.22 -5.97
CA LEU A 83 -2.38 8.01 -6.38
C LEU A 83 -3.48 7.97 -5.33
N TYR A 84 -3.75 6.79 -4.78
CA TYR A 84 -4.75 6.70 -3.72
C TYR A 84 -4.36 7.52 -2.50
N VAL A 85 -3.08 7.46 -2.12
CA VAL A 85 -2.62 8.23 -0.97
C VAL A 85 -2.78 9.72 -1.22
N GLN A 86 -2.48 10.19 -2.43
CA GLN A 86 -2.69 11.60 -2.76
C GLN A 86 -4.16 11.99 -2.64
N GLN A 87 -5.06 11.12 -3.11
CA GLN A 87 -6.49 11.39 -2.98
C GLN A 87 -6.90 11.49 -1.52
N LEU A 88 -6.40 10.56 -0.71
CA LEU A 88 -6.72 10.56 0.73
C LEU A 88 -6.19 11.81 1.41
N HIS A 89 -4.99 12.26 1.03
CA HIS A 89 -4.46 13.52 1.54
C HIS A 89 -5.35 14.70 1.16
N GLY A 90 -5.92 14.65 -0.04
CA GLY A 90 -6.86 15.69 -0.47
C GLY A 90 -8.11 15.74 0.40
N TYR A 91 -8.48 14.63 1.01
CA TYR A 91 -9.57 14.56 1.96
C TYR A 91 -9.10 14.76 3.39
N LEU A 92 -7.82 15.13 3.58
CA LEU A 92 -7.23 15.44 4.88
C LEU A 92 -7.13 14.22 5.81
N LEU A 93 -6.99 13.04 5.23
CA LEU A 93 -6.72 11.85 6.01
C LEU A 93 -5.22 11.57 6.05
N LEU A 94 -4.76 10.95 7.13
CA LEU A 94 -3.38 10.49 7.24
C LEU A 94 -3.26 9.15 6.53
N ALA A 95 -2.49 9.13 5.46
CA ALA A 95 -2.32 7.91 4.68
C ALA A 95 -0.88 7.81 4.20
N THR A 96 -0.39 6.57 4.12
CA THR A 96 0.97 6.31 3.65
C THR A 96 0.97 5.13 2.69
N VAL A 97 2.01 5.07 1.88
CA VAL A 97 2.29 3.92 1.03
C VAL A 97 3.34 3.09 1.75
N GLU A 98 3.07 1.80 1.94
CA GLU A 98 3.99 0.91 2.63
C GLU A 98 4.23 -0.33 1.82
N ARG A 99 5.43 -0.89 1.96
CA ARG A 99 5.75 -2.14 1.30
C ARG A 99 5.27 -3.32 2.13
N THR A 100 4.80 -4.34 1.41
CA THR A 100 4.51 -5.62 2.03
C THR A 100 5.82 -6.38 2.23
N ASN A 101 6.01 -6.93 3.40
CA ASN A 101 7.19 -7.75 3.68
C ASN A 101 6.81 -9.16 3.95
#